data_fa3d0339e0970839c27479bfda4ceb57
#
_entry.id   fa3d0339e0970839c27479bfda4ceb57
#
_cell.length_a   1.000
_cell.length_b   1.000
_cell.length_c   1.000
_cell.angle_alpha   90.00
_cell.angle_beta   90.00
_cell.angle_gamma   90.00
#
_symmetry.space_group_name_H-M   'P 1'
#
loop_
_entity.id
_entity.type
_entity.pdbx_description
1 polymer ?
#
loop_
_entity_poly.entity_id
_entity_poly.type
_entity_poly.pdbx_seq_one_letter_code
_entity_poly.pdbx_strand_id
1 'polypeptide(L)' 'MNWDQIQGNWVLFKANVRGNWVKITDEDLTRIGGRREELVRRLQARYGFGKGEAEREIEAWIKTQRFAA' A
#
# COMPACT_ATOMS: atom_id res chain seq x y z
N MET A 1 -4.07 -11.91 5.90
CA MET A 1 -2.79 -11.20 6.11
C MET A 1 -3.05 -9.85 6.75
N ASN A 2 -2.14 -9.36 7.58
CA ASN A 2 -2.28 -8.03 8.18
C ASN A 2 -1.16 -7.11 7.70
N TRP A 3 -1.27 -5.82 8.02
CA TRP A 3 -0.29 -4.84 7.57
C TRP A 3 1.11 -5.07 8.15
N ASP A 4 1.22 -5.58 9.37
CA ASP A 4 2.53 -5.85 9.98
C ASP A 4 3.35 -6.83 9.13
N GLN A 5 2.69 -7.81 8.54
CA GLN A 5 3.36 -8.77 7.65
C GLN A 5 3.82 -8.10 6.37
N ILE A 6 3.02 -7.19 5.84
CA ILE A 6 3.35 -6.44 4.63
C ILE A 6 4.51 -5.49 4.91
N GLN A 7 4.46 -4.77 6.02
CA GLN A 7 5.53 -3.87 6.42
C GLN A 7 6.85 -4.61 6.61
N GLY A 8 6.82 -5.75 7.28
CA GLY A 8 8.01 -6.57 7.53
C GLY A 8 8.60 -7.19 6.27
N ASN A 9 7.84 -7.22 5.17
CA ASN A 9 8.25 -7.77 3.89
C ASN A 9 8.09 -6.75 2.77
N TRP A 10 8.35 -5.48 3.06
CA TRP A 10 8.08 -4.39 2.13
C TRP A 10 8.75 -4.56 0.76
N VAL A 11 9.98 -5.08 0.73
CA VAL A 11 10.69 -5.30 -0.54
C VAL A 11 9.89 -6.23 -1.45
N LEU A 12 9.19 -7.21 -0.89
CA LEU A 12 8.35 -8.14 -1.66
C LEU A 12 7.04 -7.50 -2.08
N PHE A 13 6.44 -6.70 -1.20
CA PHE A 13 5.08 -6.19 -1.43
C PHE A 13 5.02 -4.86 -2.16
N LYS A 14 6.11 -4.08 -2.21
CA LYS A 14 6.08 -2.77 -2.85
C LYS A 14 5.67 -2.83 -4.32
N ALA A 15 6.11 -3.86 -5.04
CA ALA A 15 5.73 -4.03 -6.44
C ALA A 15 4.24 -4.33 -6.58
N ASN A 16 3.67 -5.08 -5.62
CA ASN A 16 2.24 -5.38 -5.62
C ASN A 16 1.41 -4.12 -5.33
N VAL A 17 1.91 -3.25 -4.47
CA VAL A 17 1.27 -1.95 -4.21
C VAL A 17 1.23 -1.14 -5.50
N ARG A 18 2.33 -1.04 -6.20
CA ARG A 18 2.39 -0.30 -7.46
C ARG A 18 1.50 -0.92 -8.53
N GLY A 19 1.44 -2.24 -8.59
CA GLY A 19 0.58 -2.94 -9.53
C GLY A 19 -0.90 -2.70 -9.28
N ASN A 20 -1.29 -2.52 -8.02
CA ASN A 20 -2.68 -2.28 -7.64
C ASN A 20 -3.05 -0.79 -7.77
N TRP A 21 -2.13 0.10 -7.44
CA TRP A 21 -2.34 1.55 -7.50
C TRP A 21 -1.30 2.16 -8.44
N VAL A 22 -1.61 2.16 -9.73
CA VAL A 22 -0.64 2.51 -10.78
C VAL A 22 -0.16 3.96 -10.74
N LYS A 23 -0.89 4.84 -10.06
CA LYS A 23 -0.46 6.24 -9.88
C LYS A 23 0.59 6.41 -8.79
N ILE A 24 0.81 5.38 -7.98
CA ILE A 24 1.89 5.39 -6.98
C ILE A 24 3.22 5.21 -7.73
N THR A 25 4.18 6.08 -7.47
CA THR A 25 5.49 6.05 -8.13
C THR A 25 6.52 5.27 -7.30
N ASP A 26 7.66 4.94 -7.92
CA ASP A 26 8.75 4.29 -7.19
C ASP A 26 9.26 5.18 -6.06
N GLU A 27 9.31 6.49 -6.27
CA GLU A 27 9.68 7.43 -5.22
C GLU A 27 8.70 7.38 -4.07
N ASP A 28 7.39 7.32 -4.37
CA ASP A 28 6.36 7.16 -3.35
C ASP A 28 6.60 5.89 -2.53
N LEU A 29 6.89 4.78 -3.20
CA LEU A 29 7.14 3.50 -2.54
C LEU A 29 8.31 3.57 -1.58
N THR A 30 9.38 4.24 -1.99
CA THR A 30 10.56 4.46 -1.14
C THR A 30 10.20 5.27 0.10
N ARG A 31 9.42 6.33 -0.09
CA ARG A 31 8.98 7.19 1.03
C ARG A 31 7.99 6.49 1.95
N ILE A 32 7.13 5.63 1.40
CA ILE A 32 6.20 4.83 2.19
C ILE A 32 6.98 3.87 3.11
N GLY A 33 7.97 3.17 2.56
CA GLY A 33 8.85 2.31 3.35
C GLY A 33 8.13 1.29 4.22
N GLY A 34 6.95 0.84 3.79
CA GLY A 34 6.14 -0.10 4.54
C GLY A 34 5.23 0.53 5.59
N ARG A 35 5.22 1.85 5.72
CA ARG A 35 4.37 2.52 6.72
C ARG A 35 2.97 2.75 6.17
N ARG A 36 1.97 2.19 6.84
CA ARG A 36 0.57 2.26 6.39
C ARG A 36 0.07 3.69 6.26
N GLU A 37 0.41 4.54 7.23
CA GLU A 37 -0.02 5.94 7.22
C GLU A 37 0.51 6.71 6.01
N GLU A 38 1.74 6.41 5.62
CA GLU A 38 2.33 7.04 4.43
C GLU A 38 1.64 6.56 3.15
N LEU A 39 1.26 5.28 3.09
CA LEU A 39 0.48 4.79 1.96
C LEU A 39 -0.88 5.50 1.88
N VAL A 40 -1.55 5.68 3.01
CA VAL A 40 -2.81 6.44 3.05
C VAL A 40 -2.60 7.83 2.44
N ARG A 41 -1.56 8.54 2.88
CA ARG A 41 -1.26 9.90 2.38
C ARG A 41 -0.99 9.92 0.89
N ARG A 42 -0.25 8.94 0.37
CA ARG A 42 0.06 8.85 -1.06
C ARG A 42 -1.20 8.55 -1.86
N LEU A 43 -2.07 7.69 -1.38
CA LEU A 43 -3.33 7.41 -2.05
C LEU A 43 -4.22 8.65 -2.10
N GLN A 44 -4.27 9.41 -1.01
CA GLN A 44 -5.00 10.67 -0.99
C GLN A 44 -4.42 11.67 -1.99
N ALA A 45 -3.10 11.78 -2.05
CA ALA A 45 -2.43 12.71 -2.95
C ALA A 45 -2.58 12.32 -4.42
N ARG A 46 -2.49 11.03 -4.73
CA ARG A 46 -2.48 10.57 -6.13
C ARG A 46 -3.87 10.35 -6.71
N TYR A 47 -4.83 9.95 -5.88
CA TYR A 47 -6.19 9.62 -6.33
C TYR A 47 -7.27 10.57 -5.82
N GLY A 48 -6.93 11.44 -4.89
CA GLY A 48 -7.92 12.33 -4.30
C GLY A 48 -8.88 11.63 -3.34
N PHE A 49 -8.51 10.46 -2.83
CA PHE A 49 -9.35 9.75 -1.87
C PHE A 49 -9.47 10.51 -0.55
N GLY A 50 -10.62 10.37 0.11
CA GLY A 50 -10.71 10.73 1.51
C GLY A 50 -9.93 9.71 2.35
N LYS A 51 -9.64 10.07 3.61
CA LYS A 51 -8.88 9.17 4.49
C LYS A 51 -9.56 7.82 4.66
N GLY A 52 -10.86 7.82 4.94
CA GLY A 52 -11.62 6.57 5.12
C GLY A 52 -11.64 5.74 3.85
N GLU A 53 -11.75 6.37 2.71
CA GLU A 53 -11.72 5.68 1.41
C GLU A 53 -10.37 5.04 1.16
N ALA A 54 -9.29 5.76 1.42
CA ALA A 54 -7.93 5.22 1.26
C ALA A 54 -7.72 4.03 2.20
N GLU A 55 -8.18 4.13 3.43
CA GLU A 55 -8.07 3.03 4.39
C GLU A 55 -8.85 1.79 3.94
N ARG A 56 -10.05 1.99 3.39
CA ARG A 56 -10.84 0.88 2.84
C ARG A 56 -10.17 0.23 1.64
N GLU A 57 -9.54 1.03 0.79
CA GLU A 57 -8.77 0.50 -0.35
C GLU A 57 -7.64 -0.41 0.13
N ILE A 58 -6.92 0.02 1.15
CA ILE A 58 -5.82 -0.76 1.73
C ILE A 58 -6.35 -2.06 2.34
N GLU A 59 -7.43 -1.99 3.11
CA GLU A 59 -8.01 -3.18 3.74
C GLU A 59 -8.47 -4.20 2.69
N ALA A 60 -9.12 -3.75 1.62
CA ALA A 60 -9.54 -4.63 0.54
C ALA A 60 -8.34 -5.28 -0.14
N TRP A 61 -7.28 -4.50 -0.38
CA TRP A 61 -6.08 -5.02 -1.03
C TRP A 61 -5.35 -6.04 -0.16
N ILE A 62 -5.25 -5.81 1.15
CA ILE A 62 -4.59 -6.75 2.08
C ILE A 62 -5.21 -8.14 1.96
N LYS A 63 -6.52 -8.21 1.81
CA LYS A 63 -7.24 -9.48 1.72
C LYS A 63 -6.87 -10.29 0.48
N THR A 64 -6.32 -9.64 -0.54
CA THR A 64 -5.90 -10.30 -1.77
C THR A 64 -4.45 -10.79 -1.72
N GLN A 65 -3.68 -10.38 -0.72
CA GLN A 65 -2.26 -10.70 -0.63
C GLN A 65 -2.04 -12.01 0.11
N ARG A 66 -1.04 -12.75 -0.34
CA ARG A 66 -0.64 -14.01 0.28
C ARG A 66 0.87 -14.12 0.25
N PHE A 67 1.43 -14.71 1.30
CA PHE A 67 2.81 -15.13 1.24
C PHE A 67 2.89 -16.37 0.37
N ALA A 68 3.90 -16.44 -0.48
CA ALA A 68 4.24 -17.66 -1.16
C ALA A 68 4.76 -18.64 -0.10
N ALA A 69 4.08 -19.72 0.06
CA ALA A 69 4.49 -20.74 1.01
C ALA A 69 5.71 -21.51 0.47
#